data_0292b8038812de4098f3cc702901a7ab
#
_entry.id   0292b8038812de4098f3cc702901a7ab
#
_cell.length_a   1.000
_cell.length_b   1.000
_cell.length_c   1.000
_cell.angle_alpha   90.00
_cell.angle_beta   90.00
_cell.angle_gamma   90.00
#
_symmetry.space_group_name_H-M   'P 1'
#
loop_
_entity.id
_entity.type
_entity.pdbx_description
1 polymer ?
#
loop_
_entity_poly.entity_id
_entity_poly.type
_entity_poly.pdbx_seq_one_letter_code
_entity_poly.pdbx_strand_id
1 'polypeptide(L)'
;MLIGLAFSLAAPAYLVFFSGLDIPLSGILAAFGALAAVFGVIWIVEPLTYFPILGASSMYQAFMIGNISNKLLPAAMIAQSTIGVKPGTRKGELASVAAICGAAAVHLASLFIFVGLMGTWLVSVIPAGLITTVQTYILPTVMGAVVVQAIVSQKAPRAAIIALVVSLIVVFGLVPLSPQMGLFSTAIAVIGSAVIAWFLRDKRAITAAREPDEHGNPPEGPVY
;
A
#
# COMPACT_ATOMS: atom_id res chain seq x y z
N MET A 1 -14.03 -16.63 0.35
CA MET A 1 -13.43 -15.96 1.52
C MET A 1 -12.79 -16.95 2.49
N LEU A 2 -13.53 -17.88 3.10
CA LEU A 2 -12.98 -18.86 4.06
C LEU A 2 -11.86 -19.73 3.49
N ILE A 3 -11.94 -20.17 2.24
CA ILE A 3 -10.92 -20.97 1.57
C ILE A 3 -9.60 -20.17 1.46
N GLY A 4 -9.67 -18.91 1.01
CA GLY A 4 -8.48 -18.04 0.91
C GLY A 4 -7.83 -17.80 2.28
N LEU A 5 -8.64 -17.57 3.32
CA LEU A 5 -8.15 -17.44 4.69
C LEU A 5 -7.48 -18.73 5.19
N ALA A 6 -8.07 -19.89 4.92
CA ALA A 6 -7.51 -21.19 5.28
C ALA A 6 -6.13 -21.41 4.63
N PHE A 7 -6.01 -21.10 3.33
CA PHE A 7 -4.72 -21.20 2.62
C PHE A 7 -3.69 -20.21 3.15
N SER A 8 -4.09 -18.97 3.48
CA SER A 8 -3.19 -17.95 4.05
C SER A 8 -2.64 -18.36 5.42
N LEU A 9 -3.44 -19.06 6.21
CA LEU A 9 -3.04 -19.51 7.56
C LEU A 9 -2.39 -20.90 7.56
N ALA A 10 -2.45 -21.66 6.46
CA ALA A 10 -1.97 -23.03 6.41
C ALA A 10 -0.47 -23.15 6.74
N ALA A 11 0.38 -22.30 6.14
CA ALA A 11 1.82 -22.34 6.38
C ALA A 11 2.20 -21.93 7.82
N PRO A 12 1.70 -20.81 8.37
CA PRO A 12 1.91 -20.48 9.78
C PRO A 12 1.38 -21.56 10.74
N ALA A 13 0.20 -22.10 10.48
CA ALA A 13 -0.37 -23.16 11.31
C ALA A 13 0.49 -24.43 11.27
N TYR A 14 0.97 -24.84 10.09
CA TYR A 14 1.88 -25.96 9.96
C TYR A 14 3.17 -25.75 10.80
N LEU A 15 3.75 -24.55 10.72
CA LEU A 15 4.96 -24.23 11.49
C LEU A 15 4.74 -24.28 12.99
N VAL A 16 3.59 -23.83 13.46
CA VAL A 16 3.29 -23.81 14.91
C VAL A 16 2.94 -25.21 15.43
N PHE A 17 2.16 -26.01 14.69
CA PHE A 17 1.59 -27.25 15.22
C PHE A 17 2.32 -28.52 14.76
N PHE A 18 3.03 -28.50 13.63
CA PHE A 18 3.56 -29.70 13.00
C PHE A 18 5.06 -29.68 12.71
N SER A 19 5.74 -28.53 12.85
CA SER A 19 7.18 -28.43 12.51
C SER A 19 8.12 -28.93 13.62
N GLY A 20 7.61 -29.17 14.84
CA GLY A 20 8.45 -29.52 15.99
C GLY A 20 9.36 -28.40 16.49
N LEU A 21 9.09 -27.15 16.09
CA LEU A 21 9.91 -25.99 16.49
C LEU A 21 9.57 -25.46 17.89
N ASP A 22 8.59 -26.05 18.59
CA ASP A 22 8.14 -25.66 19.94
C ASP A 22 7.99 -24.14 20.12
N ILE A 23 7.29 -23.50 19.17
CA ILE A 23 7.14 -22.04 19.17
C ILE A 23 6.18 -21.63 20.29
N PRO A 24 6.64 -20.92 21.34
CA PRO A 24 5.78 -20.54 22.44
C PRO A 24 4.76 -19.46 22.01
N LEU A 25 3.54 -19.56 22.51
CA LEU A 25 2.48 -18.58 22.25
C LEU A 25 2.91 -17.15 22.61
N SER A 26 3.69 -16.99 23.67
CA SER A 26 4.27 -15.70 24.08
C SER A 26 5.15 -15.08 22.97
N GLY A 27 5.93 -15.91 22.27
CA GLY A 27 6.74 -15.48 21.12
C GLY A 27 5.88 -15.02 19.95
N ILE A 28 4.80 -15.75 19.65
CA ILE A 28 3.84 -15.37 18.59
C ILE A 28 3.17 -14.04 18.94
N LEU A 29 2.69 -13.88 20.17
CA LEU A 29 2.06 -12.64 20.61
C LEU A 29 3.02 -11.45 20.65
N ALA A 30 4.26 -11.67 21.05
CA ALA A 30 5.30 -10.64 21.02
C ALA A 30 5.61 -10.20 19.57
N ALA A 31 5.78 -11.15 18.65
CA ALA A 31 5.99 -10.85 17.24
C ALA A 31 4.79 -10.14 16.62
N PHE A 32 3.57 -10.59 16.90
CA PHE A 32 2.35 -9.91 16.46
C PHE A 32 2.24 -8.49 17.01
N GLY A 33 2.54 -8.30 18.32
CA GLY A 33 2.55 -6.98 18.95
C GLY A 33 3.57 -6.03 18.32
N ALA A 34 4.77 -6.51 18.00
CA ALA A 34 5.79 -5.74 17.30
C ALA A 34 5.34 -5.33 15.88
N LEU A 35 4.74 -6.26 15.13
CA LEU A 35 4.16 -5.96 13.81
C LEU A 35 3.00 -4.98 13.90
N ALA A 36 2.10 -5.16 14.86
CA ALA A 36 0.96 -4.27 15.07
C ALA A 36 1.41 -2.85 15.48
N ALA A 37 2.48 -2.71 16.26
CA ALA A 37 3.04 -1.42 16.62
C ALA A 37 3.55 -0.63 15.40
N VAL A 38 4.13 -1.33 14.42
CA VAL A 38 4.68 -0.72 13.19
C VAL A 38 3.58 -0.50 12.15
N PHE A 39 2.74 -1.50 11.91
CA PHE A 39 1.80 -1.51 10.78
C PHE A 39 0.33 -1.28 11.16
N GLY A 40 -0.01 -1.30 12.44
CA GLY A 40 -1.41 -1.25 12.90
C GLY A 40 -2.17 -0.02 12.41
N VAL A 41 -1.51 1.15 12.31
CA VAL A 41 -2.11 2.36 11.76
C VAL A 41 -2.42 2.19 10.27
N ILE A 42 -1.51 1.57 9.51
CA ILE A 42 -1.67 1.31 8.08
C ILE A 42 -2.82 0.33 7.86
N TRP A 43 -2.97 -0.71 8.70
CA TRP A 43 -4.07 -1.68 8.62
C TRP A 43 -5.46 -1.03 8.74
N ILE A 44 -5.56 0.12 9.36
CA ILE A 44 -6.81 0.88 9.49
C ILE A 44 -6.93 1.92 8.36
N VAL A 45 -5.86 2.66 8.09
CA VAL A 45 -5.87 3.77 7.12
C VAL A 45 -6.04 3.29 5.69
N GLU A 46 -5.36 2.21 5.30
CA GLU A 46 -5.45 1.66 3.93
C GLU A 46 -6.88 1.25 3.56
N PRO A 47 -7.61 0.43 4.35
CA PRO A 47 -8.99 0.11 4.03
C PRO A 47 -9.89 1.33 3.91
N LEU A 48 -9.77 2.27 4.83
CA LEU A 48 -10.58 3.50 4.80
C LEU A 48 -10.31 4.36 3.56
N THR A 49 -9.05 4.39 3.12
CA THR A 49 -8.64 5.20 1.95
C THR A 49 -9.03 4.56 0.62
N TYR A 50 -8.89 3.23 0.52
CA TYR A 50 -9.06 2.55 -0.77
C TYR A 50 -10.48 2.06 -1.01
N PHE A 51 -11.26 1.80 0.04
CA PHE A 51 -12.63 1.32 -0.07
C PHE A 51 -13.55 2.18 -0.94
N PRO A 52 -13.55 3.53 -0.84
CA PRO A 52 -14.38 4.38 -1.70
C PRO A 52 -14.05 4.26 -3.20
N ILE A 53 -12.82 3.90 -3.53
CA ILE A 53 -12.34 3.79 -4.91
C ILE A 53 -12.59 2.39 -5.47
N LEU A 54 -12.25 1.37 -4.68
CA LEU A 54 -12.27 -0.02 -5.13
C LEU A 54 -13.64 -0.68 -4.97
N GLY A 55 -14.39 -0.33 -3.93
CA GLY A 55 -15.60 -1.06 -3.53
C GLY A 55 -15.30 -2.36 -2.78
N ALA A 56 -16.35 -3.03 -2.30
CA ALA A 56 -16.20 -4.17 -1.39
C ALA A 56 -15.51 -5.39 -2.02
N SER A 57 -15.90 -5.77 -3.23
CA SER A 57 -15.37 -6.96 -3.90
C SER A 57 -13.92 -6.79 -4.32
N SER A 58 -13.60 -5.63 -4.91
CA SER A 58 -12.23 -5.31 -5.34
C SER A 58 -11.29 -5.15 -4.17
N MET A 59 -11.76 -4.58 -3.07
CA MET A 59 -11.00 -4.43 -1.84
C MET A 59 -10.57 -5.77 -1.28
N TYR A 60 -11.51 -6.72 -1.20
CA TYR A 60 -11.21 -8.08 -0.77
C TYR A 60 -10.13 -8.76 -1.65
N GLN A 61 -10.26 -8.65 -2.99
CA GLN A 61 -9.27 -9.20 -3.90
C GLN A 61 -7.90 -8.52 -3.72
N ALA A 62 -7.89 -7.20 -3.58
CA ALA A 62 -6.67 -6.43 -3.42
C ALA A 62 -5.90 -6.82 -2.15
N PHE A 63 -6.59 -7.02 -1.03
CA PHE A 63 -5.97 -7.48 0.21
C PHE A 63 -5.44 -8.91 0.12
N MET A 64 -6.14 -9.80 -0.58
CA MET A 64 -5.68 -11.18 -0.77
C MET A 64 -4.44 -11.28 -1.67
N ILE A 65 -4.32 -10.39 -2.67
CA ILE A 65 -3.20 -10.37 -3.62
C ILE A 65 -2.01 -9.59 -3.05
N GLY A 66 -2.30 -8.51 -2.32
CA GLY A 66 -1.29 -7.59 -1.79
C GLY A 66 -0.78 -6.57 -2.81
N ASN A 67 0.13 -5.69 -2.37
CA ASN A 67 0.70 -4.60 -3.16
C ASN A 67 -0.36 -3.68 -3.78
N ILE A 68 -1.28 -3.21 -2.94
CA ILE A 68 -2.46 -2.46 -3.36
C ILE A 68 -2.07 -1.11 -3.94
N SER A 69 -1.33 -0.30 -3.17
CA SER A 69 -1.02 1.10 -3.49
C SER A 69 -0.27 1.24 -4.81
N ASN A 70 0.70 0.37 -5.06
CA ASN A 70 1.64 0.54 -6.18
C ASN A 70 1.16 -0.10 -7.48
N LYS A 71 0.27 -1.10 -7.40
CA LYS A 71 -0.12 -1.90 -8.56
C LYS A 71 -1.63 -1.96 -8.75
N LEU A 72 -2.35 -2.41 -7.74
CA LEU A 72 -3.77 -2.75 -7.91
C LEU A 72 -4.66 -1.52 -7.94
N LEU A 73 -4.40 -0.54 -7.09
CA LEU A 73 -5.14 0.72 -7.06
C LEU A 73 -4.96 1.52 -8.36
N PRO A 74 -3.73 1.76 -8.87
CA PRO A 74 -3.54 2.38 -10.18
C PRO A 74 -4.22 1.62 -11.32
N ALA A 75 -4.14 0.29 -11.35
CA ALA A 75 -4.81 -0.52 -12.37
C ALA A 75 -6.33 -0.33 -12.35
N ALA A 76 -6.94 -0.33 -11.17
CA ALA A 76 -8.37 -0.10 -11.00
C ALA A 76 -8.78 1.31 -11.44
N MET A 77 -8.02 2.34 -11.03
CA MET A 77 -8.30 3.74 -11.41
C MET A 77 -8.19 3.97 -12.92
N ILE A 78 -7.16 3.40 -13.56
CA ILE A 78 -7.00 3.47 -15.03
C ILE A 78 -8.16 2.78 -15.72
N ALA A 79 -8.57 1.59 -15.30
CA ALA A 79 -9.70 0.90 -15.90
C ALA A 79 -11.00 1.68 -15.75
N GLN A 80 -11.28 2.23 -14.56
CA GLN A 80 -12.46 3.07 -14.32
C GLN A 80 -12.46 4.31 -15.23
N SER A 81 -11.32 4.99 -15.35
CA SER A 81 -11.20 6.19 -16.21
C SER A 81 -11.32 5.85 -17.69
N THR A 82 -10.73 4.73 -18.14
CA THR A 82 -10.79 4.32 -19.56
C THR A 82 -12.19 4.03 -20.04
N ILE A 83 -13.04 3.43 -19.19
CA ILE A 83 -14.45 3.16 -19.55
C ILE A 83 -15.41 4.27 -19.10
N GLY A 84 -14.90 5.38 -18.55
CA GLY A 84 -15.68 6.55 -18.17
C GLY A 84 -16.64 6.31 -17.00
N VAL A 85 -16.31 5.41 -16.07
CA VAL A 85 -17.16 5.12 -14.90
C VAL A 85 -16.61 5.76 -13.64
N LYS A 86 -17.52 6.21 -12.78
CA LYS A 86 -17.14 6.83 -11.49
C LYS A 86 -16.82 5.76 -10.43
N PRO A 87 -15.78 5.99 -9.58
CA PRO A 87 -15.57 5.21 -8.36
C PRO A 87 -16.83 5.15 -7.48
N GLY A 88 -17.00 4.09 -6.72
CA GLY A 88 -18.15 3.91 -5.85
C GLY A 88 -19.44 3.46 -6.54
N THR A 89 -19.47 3.36 -7.87
CA THR A 89 -20.60 2.80 -8.63
C THR A 89 -20.41 1.30 -8.86
N ARG A 90 -21.51 0.55 -9.06
CA ARG A 90 -21.42 -0.89 -9.39
C ARG A 90 -20.62 -1.17 -10.65
N LYS A 91 -20.70 -0.30 -11.67
CA LYS A 91 -19.88 -0.41 -12.88
C LYS A 91 -18.41 -0.13 -12.59
N GLY A 92 -18.12 0.87 -11.74
CA GLY A 92 -16.77 1.18 -11.29
C GLY A 92 -16.15 0.04 -10.48
N GLU A 93 -16.93 -0.60 -9.62
CA GLU A 93 -16.47 -1.78 -8.85
C GLU A 93 -16.17 -2.97 -9.77
N LEU A 94 -17.03 -3.28 -10.75
CA LEU A 94 -16.77 -4.32 -11.73
C LEU A 94 -15.51 -4.06 -12.57
N ALA A 95 -15.29 -2.80 -12.98
CA ALA A 95 -14.07 -2.40 -13.67
C ALA A 95 -12.83 -2.64 -12.81
N SER A 96 -12.90 -2.29 -11.51
CA SER A 96 -11.82 -2.54 -10.55
C SER A 96 -11.53 -4.02 -10.36
N VAL A 97 -12.58 -4.86 -10.22
CA VAL A 97 -12.44 -6.32 -10.12
C VAL A 97 -11.72 -6.89 -11.34
N ALA A 98 -12.16 -6.52 -12.55
CA ALA A 98 -11.55 -7.01 -13.78
C ALA A 98 -10.09 -6.54 -13.93
N ALA A 99 -9.80 -5.28 -13.60
CA ALA A 99 -8.44 -4.73 -13.63
C ALA A 99 -7.51 -5.42 -12.64
N ILE A 100 -7.97 -5.67 -11.42
CA ILE A 100 -7.20 -6.36 -10.38
C ILE A 100 -6.91 -7.81 -10.79
N CYS A 101 -7.90 -8.52 -11.34
CA CYS A 101 -7.70 -9.87 -11.88
C CYS A 101 -6.68 -9.86 -13.02
N GLY A 102 -6.77 -8.92 -13.96
CA GLY A 102 -5.82 -8.78 -15.05
C GLY A 102 -4.40 -8.48 -14.55
N ALA A 103 -4.25 -7.53 -13.63
CA ALA A 103 -2.97 -7.19 -13.03
C ALA A 103 -2.35 -8.38 -12.26
N ALA A 104 -3.17 -9.15 -11.56
CA ALA A 104 -2.73 -10.37 -10.88
C ALA A 104 -2.29 -11.45 -11.86
N ALA A 105 -3.04 -11.67 -12.93
CA ALA A 105 -2.69 -12.66 -13.96
C ALA A 105 -1.36 -12.33 -14.65
N VAL A 106 -1.15 -11.07 -15.03
CA VAL A 106 0.11 -10.60 -15.60
C VAL A 106 1.27 -10.78 -14.62
N HIS A 107 1.04 -10.46 -13.34
CA HIS A 107 2.06 -10.62 -12.31
C HIS A 107 2.45 -12.08 -12.10
N LEU A 108 1.47 -12.98 -11.98
CA LEU A 108 1.71 -14.42 -11.83
C LEU A 108 2.41 -15.01 -13.07
N ALA A 109 1.97 -14.64 -14.27
CA ALA A 109 2.62 -15.05 -15.50
C ALA A 109 4.08 -14.57 -15.56
N SER A 110 4.33 -13.32 -15.21
CA SER A 110 5.69 -12.75 -15.14
C SER A 110 6.57 -13.50 -14.12
N LEU A 111 6.06 -13.76 -12.92
CA LEU A 111 6.79 -14.53 -11.91
C LEU A 111 7.07 -15.95 -12.39
N PHE A 112 6.10 -16.62 -13.01
CA PHE A 112 6.26 -17.96 -13.52
C PHE A 112 7.34 -18.01 -14.61
N ILE A 113 7.32 -17.08 -15.56
CA ILE A 113 8.27 -17.04 -16.67
C ILE A 113 9.67 -16.62 -16.17
N PHE A 114 9.78 -15.45 -15.56
CA PHE A 114 11.08 -14.86 -15.23
C PHE A 114 11.74 -15.47 -14.00
N VAL A 115 10.97 -15.88 -13.00
CA VAL A 115 11.51 -16.48 -11.79
C VAL A 115 11.45 -18.01 -11.87
N GLY A 116 10.31 -18.58 -12.24
CA GLY A 116 10.10 -20.02 -12.27
C GLY A 116 10.89 -20.73 -13.37
N LEU A 117 10.80 -20.24 -14.60
CA LEU A 117 11.44 -20.90 -15.75
C LEU A 117 12.86 -20.37 -16.02
N MET A 118 13.05 -19.07 -15.95
CA MET A 118 14.31 -18.40 -16.34
C MET A 118 15.21 -18.05 -15.16
N GLY A 119 14.72 -18.12 -13.91
CA GLY A 119 15.43 -17.56 -12.76
C GLY A 119 16.83 -18.11 -12.56
N THR A 120 17.00 -19.44 -12.58
CA THR A 120 18.30 -20.09 -12.43
C THR A 120 19.25 -19.72 -13.56
N TRP A 121 18.77 -19.76 -14.81
CA TRP A 121 19.55 -19.39 -15.98
C TRP A 121 19.93 -17.90 -15.93
N LEU A 122 18.98 -17.02 -15.60
CA LEU A 122 19.22 -15.59 -15.53
C LEU A 122 20.32 -15.24 -14.50
N VAL A 123 20.24 -15.86 -13.30
CA VAL A 123 21.25 -15.66 -12.27
C VAL A 123 22.63 -16.20 -12.67
N SER A 124 22.69 -17.28 -13.46
CA SER A 124 23.97 -17.83 -13.93
C SER A 124 24.66 -16.98 -15.00
N VAL A 125 23.91 -16.21 -15.77
CA VAL A 125 24.44 -15.34 -16.83
C VAL A 125 24.83 -13.96 -16.32
N ILE A 126 24.21 -13.47 -15.24
CA ILE A 126 24.50 -12.16 -14.67
C ILE A 126 25.83 -12.18 -13.92
N PRO A 127 26.74 -11.22 -14.19
CA PRO A 127 27.98 -11.09 -13.43
C PRO A 127 27.75 -10.91 -11.93
N ALA A 128 28.53 -11.60 -11.09
CA ALA A 128 28.38 -11.59 -9.64
C ALA A 128 28.40 -10.16 -9.04
N GLY A 129 29.22 -9.25 -9.57
CA GLY A 129 29.26 -7.85 -9.14
C GLY A 129 27.94 -7.11 -9.36
N LEU A 130 27.25 -7.41 -10.46
CA LEU A 130 25.94 -6.83 -10.74
C LEU A 130 24.89 -7.37 -9.78
N ILE A 131 24.91 -8.67 -9.48
CA ILE A 131 24.00 -9.30 -8.51
C ILE A 131 24.16 -8.64 -7.15
N THR A 132 25.40 -8.46 -6.67
CA THR A 132 25.67 -7.80 -5.38
C THR A 132 25.17 -6.35 -5.38
N THR A 133 25.39 -5.61 -6.46
CA THR A 133 24.89 -4.25 -6.59
C THR A 133 23.36 -4.20 -6.54
N VAL A 134 22.70 -5.07 -7.28
CA VAL A 134 21.22 -5.14 -7.27
C VAL A 134 20.71 -5.51 -5.88
N GLN A 135 21.27 -6.51 -5.24
CA GLN A 135 20.88 -6.93 -3.88
C GLN A 135 21.03 -5.78 -2.86
N THR A 136 22.07 -4.97 -2.99
CA THR A 136 22.33 -3.85 -2.08
C THR A 136 21.38 -2.67 -2.31
N TYR A 137 21.09 -2.34 -3.57
CA TYR A 137 20.39 -1.10 -3.91
C TYR A 137 18.93 -1.29 -4.34
N ILE A 138 18.44 -2.52 -4.56
CA ILE A 138 17.08 -2.73 -5.04
C ILE A 138 16.02 -2.21 -4.07
N LEU A 139 16.19 -2.44 -2.77
CA LEU A 139 15.23 -2.00 -1.76
C LEU A 139 15.13 -0.47 -1.69
N PRO A 140 16.23 0.30 -1.51
CA PRO A 140 16.16 1.76 -1.52
C PRO A 140 15.67 2.32 -2.86
N THR A 141 16.01 1.69 -3.99
CA THR A 141 15.53 2.12 -5.32
C THR A 141 14.02 1.96 -5.45
N VAL A 142 13.49 0.79 -5.08
CA VAL A 142 12.04 0.54 -5.11
C VAL A 142 11.31 1.47 -4.15
N MET A 143 11.81 1.66 -2.94
CA MET A 143 11.24 2.60 -1.98
C MET A 143 11.23 4.03 -2.50
N GLY A 144 12.32 4.48 -3.10
CA GLY A 144 12.41 5.80 -3.75
C GLY A 144 11.39 5.97 -4.86
N ALA A 145 11.25 4.97 -5.74
CA ALA A 145 10.27 4.99 -6.82
C ALA A 145 8.83 5.05 -6.29
N VAL A 146 8.51 4.30 -5.23
CA VAL A 146 7.19 4.32 -4.57
C VAL A 146 6.88 5.69 -3.98
N VAL A 147 7.84 6.32 -3.31
CA VAL A 147 7.68 7.67 -2.75
C VAL A 147 7.44 8.69 -3.86
N VAL A 148 8.23 8.67 -4.93
CA VAL A 148 8.06 9.57 -6.07
C VAL A 148 6.70 9.34 -6.73
N GLN A 149 6.31 8.09 -6.95
CA GLN A 149 5.00 7.76 -7.53
C GLN A 149 3.86 8.25 -6.64
N ALA A 150 3.96 8.08 -5.33
CA ALA A 150 2.95 8.55 -4.38
C ALA A 150 2.80 10.09 -4.45
N ILE A 151 3.91 10.83 -4.49
CA ILE A 151 3.89 12.29 -4.60
C ILE A 151 3.25 12.74 -5.93
N VAL A 152 3.62 12.11 -7.05
CA VAL A 152 3.11 12.47 -8.39
C VAL A 152 1.63 12.11 -8.54
N SER A 153 1.22 10.96 -8.00
CA SER A 153 -0.17 10.46 -8.11
C SER A 153 -1.15 11.25 -7.24
N GLN A 154 -0.70 11.80 -6.13
CA GLN A 154 -1.52 12.60 -5.24
C GLN A 154 -1.51 14.05 -5.72
N LYS A 155 -2.63 14.56 -6.21
CA LYS A 155 -2.80 15.99 -6.57
C LYS A 155 -2.80 16.94 -5.36
N ALA A 156 -2.18 16.54 -4.24
CA ALA A 156 -2.11 17.27 -2.98
C ALA A 156 -0.66 17.49 -2.52
N PRO A 157 0.13 18.34 -3.21
CA PRO A 157 1.57 18.51 -2.93
C PRO A 157 1.82 19.01 -1.50
N ARG A 158 0.91 19.80 -0.92
CA ARG A 158 1.02 20.26 0.46
C ARG A 158 1.01 19.11 1.48
N ALA A 159 0.10 18.15 1.32
CA ALA A 159 0.02 16.99 2.20
C ALA A 159 1.27 16.10 2.07
N ALA A 160 1.79 15.92 0.86
CA ALA A 160 3.01 15.18 0.60
C ALA A 160 4.24 15.84 1.25
N ILE A 161 4.37 17.17 1.17
CA ILE A 161 5.45 17.93 1.81
C ILE A 161 5.34 17.81 3.34
N ILE A 162 4.14 17.97 3.91
CA ILE A 162 3.92 17.81 5.36
C ILE A 162 4.33 16.41 5.81
N ALA A 163 3.88 15.36 5.10
CA ALA A 163 4.23 13.99 5.42
C ALA A 163 5.74 13.74 5.35
N LEU A 164 6.42 14.28 4.32
CA LEU A 164 7.87 14.18 4.17
C LEU A 164 8.60 14.87 5.34
N VAL A 165 8.24 16.10 5.65
CA VAL A 165 8.88 16.87 6.74
C VAL A 165 8.67 16.19 8.08
N VAL A 166 7.45 15.75 8.39
CA VAL A 166 7.14 15.05 9.64
C VAL A 166 7.92 13.73 9.73
N SER A 167 7.98 12.97 8.64
CA SER A 167 8.74 11.71 8.61
C SER A 167 10.23 11.95 8.84
N LEU A 168 10.82 12.97 8.23
CA LEU A 168 12.22 13.34 8.46
C LEU A 168 12.49 13.73 9.91
N ILE A 169 11.61 14.54 10.51
CA ILE A 169 11.72 14.94 11.93
C ILE A 169 11.62 13.71 12.84
N VAL A 170 10.69 12.79 12.56
CA VAL A 170 10.53 11.59 13.38
C VAL A 170 11.74 10.66 13.23
N VAL A 171 12.20 10.38 12.01
CA VAL A 171 13.29 9.43 11.77
C VAL A 171 14.65 9.98 12.23
N PHE A 172 14.97 11.21 11.90
CA PHE A 172 16.28 11.79 12.19
C PHE A 172 16.34 12.60 13.50
N GLY A 173 15.19 13.03 14.04
CA GLY A 173 15.11 13.76 15.29
C GLY A 173 14.69 12.87 16.46
N LEU A 174 13.48 12.28 16.37
CA LEU A 174 12.89 11.56 17.51
C LEU A 174 13.54 10.19 17.75
N VAL A 175 13.78 9.41 16.71
CA VAL A 175 14.33 8.04 16.85
C VAL A 175 15.74 8.04 17.44
N PRO A 176 16.70 8.91 17.05
CA PRO A 176 18.01 8.97 17.69
C PRO A 176 17.97 9.40 19.15
N LEU A 177 17.02 10.29 19.52
CA LEU A 177 16.87 10.76 20.90
C LEU A 177 16.24 9.70 21.80
N SER A 178 15.40 8.83 21.24
CA SER A 178 14.69 7.78 21.96
C SER A 178 14.58 6.51 21.12
N PRO A 179 15.61 5.65 21.10
CA PRO A 179 15.63 4.43 20.27
C PRO A 179 14.45 3.50 20.49
N GLN A 180 13.86 3.50 21.69
CA GLN A 180 12.66 2.73 22.02
C GLN A 180 11.43 3.16 21.21
N MET A 181 11.40 4.41 20.74
CA MET A 181 10.33 4.94 19.89
C MET A 181 10.48 4.54 18.42
N GLY A 182 11.59 3.90 18.03
CA GLY A 182 11.79 3.41 16.68
C GLY A 182 10.70 2.45 16.19
N LEU A 183 10.18 1.59 17.08
CA LEU A 183 9.05 0.69 16.78
C LEU A 183 7.76 1.46 16.44
N PHE A 184 7.55 2.61 17.03
CA PHE A 184 6.35 3.43 16.83
C PHE A 184 6.55 4.57 15.82
N SER A 185 7.74 4.69 15.23
CA SER A 185 8.10 5.79 14.32
C SER A 185 7.12 5.95 13.16
N THR A 186 6.69 4.83 12.55
CA THR A 186 5.70 4.84 11.47
C THR A 186 4.35 5.37 11.95
N ALA A 187 3.87 4.89 13.08
CA ALA A 187 2.60 5.35 13.66
C ALA A 187 2.64 6.84 14.00
N ILE A 188 3.72 7.29 14.63
CA ILE A 188 3.93 8.71 14.99
C ILE A 188 3.99 9.57 13.74
N ALA A 189 4.72 9.16 12.69
CA ALA A 189 4.81 9.89 11.44
C ALA A 189 3.46 9.98 10.73
N VAL A 190 2.70 8.87 10.62
CA VAL A 190 1.38 8.85 9.96
C VAL A 190 0.36 9.69 10.72
N ILE A 191 0.21 9.48 12.02
CA ILE A 191 -0.74 10.24 12.84
C ILE A 191 -0.35 11.71 12.87
N GLY A 192 0.93 12.01 13.11
CA GLY A 192 1.45 13.37 13.15
C GLY A 192 1.23 14.12 11.84
N SER A 193 1.55 13.50 10.71
CA SER A 193 1.32 14.11 9.39
C SER A 193 -0.17 14.30 9.08
N ALA A 194 -1.02 13.35 9.45
CA ALA A 194 -2.47 13.46 9.25
C ALA A 194 -3.06 14.61 10.10
N VAL A 195 -2.67 14.71 11.36
CA VAL A 195 -3.12 15.78 12.26
C VAL A 195 -2.66 17.15 11.76
N ILE A 196 -1.37 17.29 11.41
CA ILE A 196 -0.82 18.55 10.91
C ILE A 196 -1.48 18.93 9.59
N ALA A 197 -1.64 17.98 8.64
CA ALA A 197 -2.32 18.23 7.37
C ALA A 197 -3.79 18.66 7.59
N TRP A 198 -4.47 18.07 8.57
CA TRP A 198 -5.83 18.45 8.93
C TRP A 198 -5.93 19.90 9.44
N PHE A 199 -5.01 20.33 10.30
CA PHE A 199 -4.99 21.71 10.81
C PHE A 199 -4.56 22.73 9.73
N LEU A 200 -3.65 22.35 8.85
CA LEU A 200 -3.14 23.19 7.77
C LEU A 200 -3.97 23.11 6.48
N ARG A 201 -5.11 22.38 6.50
CA ARG A 201 -5.99 22.28 5.34
C ARG A 201 -6.57 23.63 4.95
N ASP A 202 -6.60 23.91 3.66
CA ASP A 202 -7.21 25.11 3.13
C ASP A 202 -8.74 24.93 3.02
N LYS A 203 -9.47 25.47 4.00
CA LYS A 203 -10.93 25.39 4.06
C LYS A 203 -11.60 26.04 2.85
N ARG A 204 -11.00 27.11 2.30
CA ARG A 204 -11.55 27.84 1.14
C ARG A 204 -11.45 27.00 -0.14
N ALA A 205 -10.31 26.31 -0.34
CA ALA A 205 -10.13 25.41 -1.47
C ALA A 205 -11.11 24.23 -1.42
N ILE A 206 -11.40 23.69 -0.24
CA ILE A 206 -12.36 22.60 -0.05
C ILE A 206 -13.80 23.08 -0.33
N THR A 207 -14.15 24.29 0.09
CA THR A 207 -15.48 24.87 -0.16
C THR A 207 -15.67 25.15 -1.65
N ALA A 208 -14.69 25.78 -2.30
CA ALA A 208 -14.72 26.05 -3.75
C ALA A 208 -14.81 24.76 -4.60
N ALA A 209 -14.11 23.69 -4.14
CA ALA A 209 -14.20 22.39 -4.82
C ALA A 209 -15.52 21.64 -4.56
N ARG A 210 -16.37 22.11 -3.67
CA ARG A 210 -17.71 21.57 -3.39
C ARG A 210 -18.83 22.32 -4.12
N GLU A 211 -18.56 23.50 -4.64
CA GLU A 211 -19.55 24.24 -5.41
C GLU A 211 -19.81 23.54 -6.75
N PRO A 212 -21.08 23.42 -7.17
CA PRO A 212 -21.43 22.93 -8.50
C PRO A 212 -20.76 23.81 -9.56
N ASP A 213 -20.47 23.22 -10.73
CA ASP A 213 -19.99 24.01 -11.87
C ASP A 213 -21.05 25.06 -12.33
N GLU A 214 -20.68 25.95 -13.22
CA GLU A 214 -21.59 26.99 -13.79
C GLU A 214 -22.87 26.38 -14.44
N HIS A 215 -22.91 25.08 -14.64
CA HIS A 215 -24.02 24.34 -15.24
C HIS A 215 -24.81 23.52 -14.19
N GLY A 216 -24.51 23.70 -12.89
CA GLY A 216 -25.19 23.01 -11.81
C GLY A 216 -24.82 21.52 -11.64
N ASN A 217 -23.77 21.04 -12.31
CA ASN A 217 -23.29 19.68 -12.12
C ASN A 217 -22.53 19.52 -10.80
N PRO A 218 -22.68 18.40 -10.11
CA PRO A 218 -21.91 18.14 -8.91
C PRO A 218 -20.42 18.06 -9.23
N PRO A 219 -19.54 18.48 -8.30
CA PRO A 219 -18.10 18.50 -8.50
C PRO A 219 -17.55 17.13 -8.92
N GLU A 220 -16.65 17.13 -9.90
CA GLU A 220 -16.00 15.93 -10.38
C GLU A 220 -14.93 15.45 -9.37
N GLY A 221 -15.19 14.35 -8.71
CA GLY A 221 -14.26 13.65 -7.85
C GLY A 221 -14.45 13.87 -6.34
N PRO A 222 -13.77 13.07 -5.52
CA PRO A 222 -13.82 13.21 -4.06
C PRO A 222 -13.12 14.49 -3.62
N VAL A 223 -13.83 15.31 -2.88
CA VAL A 223 -13.33 16.54 -2.27
C VAL A 223 -12.66 16.15 -0.94
N TYR A 224 -11.34 16.06 -0.92
CA TYR A 224 -10.55 15.81 0.29
C TYR A 224 -10.03 17.09 0.93
#